data_e340f859ab07988961634a8717f610f1
#
_entry.id   e340f859ab07988961634a8717f610f1
#
_cell.length_a   1.000
_cell.length_b   1.000
_cell.length_c   1.000
_cell.angle_alpha   90.00
_cell.angle_beta   90.00
_cell.angle_gamma   90.00
#
_symmetry.space_group_name_H-M   'P 1'
#
loop_
_entity.id
_entity.type
_entity.pdbx_description
1 polymer ?
#
loop_
_entity_poly.entity_id
_entity_poly.type
_entity_poly.pdbx_seq_one_letter_code
_entity_poly.pdbx_strand_id
1 'polypeptide(L)'
;MTSDLRIRFLDVGQGDAIVGILPGGRRAFVVDVYDSQRVLDFLDSEGITEVVLFLTHSDRDHTAGAEELMVALTSDSRPTRFLGIFFSRDRINVRRSSAYRRLVRSVAFAQRSLSKNDPGVLSADFNTVLNQIPAFSAIFDPVRVYVAHPAKADQDSLIGVDTNETAGVLLVEHTVAPGVVRRALLTADVQLTGISLMLDRSEMLSLNADVLKYPHHGAWPSDWPGFSELGPEVQRRTMDDFFRRVMPAIVLFSVGRDNPYGHIRPEVFELLTAYQTECGRLREVRWTQRTDACWQYRRLPVDGPPDDIVDEGDIEIRIGPFPDSDYVYVSQA
;
A
#
# COMPACT_ATOMS: atom_id res chain seq x y z
N MET A 1 16.98 17.12 11.13
CA MET A 1 16.32 15.82 10.85
C MET A 1 14.90 16.15 10.50
N THR A 2 14.37 15.60 9.42
CA THR A 2 12.99 15.81 9.00
C THR A 2 12.05 15.17 10.02
N SER A 3 10.99 15.89 10.39
CA SER A 3 9.93 15.39 11.27
C SER A 3 8.84 14.66 10.49
N ASP A 4 8.99 14.59 9.15
CA ASP A 4 7.97 14.16 8.23
C ASP A 4 8.06 12.65 7.98
N LEU A 5 6.94 12.00 7.91
CA LEU A 5 6.77 10.72 7.23
C LEU A 5 6.64 11.01 5.74
N ARG A 6 7.47 10.37 4.91
CA ARG A 6 7.40 10.46 3.45
C ARG A 6 6.99 9.09 2.90
N ILE A 7 5.99 9.03 2.05
CA ILE A 7 5.57 7.80 1.38
C ILE A 7 5.71 8.01 -0.12
N ARG A 8 6.61 7.26 -0.75
CA ARG A 8 6.89 7.31 -2.18
C ARG A 8 6.26 6.10 -2.87
N PHE A 9 5.39 6.38 -3.83
CA PHE A 9 4.87 5.40 -4.78
C PHE A 9 5.79 5.46 -6.00
N LEU A 10 6.58 4.41 -6.20
CA LEU A 10 7.51 4.36 -7.32
C LEU A 10 6.78 4.00 -8.61
N ASP A 11 7.10 4.70 -9.67
CA ASP A 11 6.63 4.35 -11.02
C ASP A 11 7.38 3.12 -11.52
N VAL A 12 6.75 1.98 -11.37
CA VAL A 12 7.23 0.66 -11.81
C VAL A 12 6.38 0.06 -12.92
N GLY A 13 5.51 0.87 -13.53
CA GLY A 13 4.49 0.39 -14.48
C GLY A 13 3.32 -0.27 -13.78
N GLN A 14 2.86 -1.40 -14.33
CA GLN A 14 1.76 -2.17 -13.70
C GLN A 14 2.31 -3.03 -12.57
N GLY A 15 2.18 -2.54 -11.35
CA GLY A 15 2.63 -3.18 -10.12
C GLY A 15 2.82 -2.19 -8.97
N ASP A 16 3.14 -2.72 -7.80
CA ASP A 16 3.38 -1.91 -6.61
C ASP A 16 4.84 -1.96 -6.17
N ALA A 17 5.37 -0.79 -5.84
CA ALA A 17 6.59 -0.60 -5.07
C ALA A 17 6.44 0.72 -4.28
N ILE A 18 6.18 0.61 -2.98
CA ILE A 18 5.91 1.76 -2.12
C ILE A 18 6.99 1.82 -1.05
N VAL A 19 7.63 2.98 -0.88
CA VAL A 19 8.66 3.18 0.14
C VAL A 19 8.22 4.27 1.12
N GLY A 20 8.05 3.90 2.39
CA GLY A 20 7.79 4.84 3.46
C GLY A 20 9.07 5.18 4.22
N ILE A 21 9.51 6.43 4.18
CA ILE A 21 10.68 6.93 4.91
C ILE A 21 10.20 7.51 6.24
N LEU A 22 10.67 6.93 7.34
CA LEU A 22 10.30 7.35 8.69
C LEU A 22 10.94 8.69 9.06
N PRO A 23 10.35 9.46 9.99
CA PRO A 23 10.96 10.65 10.54
C PRO A 23 12.41 10.40 10.97
N GLY A 24 13.31 11.33 10.63
CA GLY A 24 14.75 11.16 10.80
C GLY A 24 15.48 10.72 9.53
N GLY A 25 14.80 10.20 8.52
CA GLY A 25 15.30 9.99 7.15
C GLY A 25 16.29 8.82 6.98
N ARG A 26 16.45 7.94 7.97
CA ARG A 26 17.40 6.81 7.90
C ARG A 26 16.75 5.44 7.86
N ARG A 27 15.52 5.35 8.31
CA ARG A 27 14.74 4.13 8.35
C ARG A 27 13.60 4.18 7.34
N ALA A 28 13.36 3.07 6.69
CA ALA A 28 12.25 2.93 5.76
C ALA A 28 11.50 1.61 5.93
N PHE A 29 10.26 1.61 5.48
CA PHE A 29 9.57 0.39 5.15
C PHE A 29 9.29 0.34 3.64
N VAL A 30 9.31 -0.85 3.08
CA VAL A 30 8.97 -1.10 1.68
C VAL A 30 7.72 -1.96 1.65
N VAL A 31 6.73 -1.58 0.87
CA VAL A 31 5.49 -2.36 0.65
C VAL A 31 5.48 -2.80 -0.79
N ASP A 32 5.55 -4.10 -1.00
CA ASP A 32 5.66 -4.77 -2.28
C ASP A 32 6.89 -4.35 -3.10
N VAL A 33 7.29 -5.20 -4.03
CA VAL A 33 8.49 -5.02 -4.84
C VAL A 33 8.28 -5.61 -6.23
N TYR A 34 7.75 -4.81 -7.15
CA TYR A 34 7.70 -5.23 -8.55
C TYR A 34 9.07 -5.11 -9.22
N ASP A 35 9.77 -3.99 -8.99
CA ASP A 35 11.11 -3.72 -9.52
C ASP A 35 12.12 -3.50 -8.37
N SER A 36 12.98 -4.49 -8.16
CA SER A 36 14.01 -4.48 -7.10
C SER A 36 15.04 -3.38 -7.32
N GLN A 37 15.46 -3.15 -8.56
CA GLN A 37 16.51 -2.16 -8.86
C GLN A 37 16.00 -0.75 -8.58
N ARG A 38 14.77 -0.44 -8.99
CA ARG A 38 14.13 0.85 -8.71
C ARG A 38 14.05 1.14 -7.22
N VAL A 39 13.67 0.14 -6.42
CA VAL A 39 13.63 0.24 -4.96
C VAL A 39 15.03 0.45 -4.39
N LEU A 40 16.03 -0.32 -4.82
CA LEU A 40 17.40 -0.22 -4.34
C LEU A 40 18.02 1.16 -4.65
N ASP A 41 17.84 1.65 -5.88
CA ASP A 41 18.35 2.96 -6.30
C ASP A 41 17.71 4.07 -5.47
N PHE A 42 16.41 3.97 -5.18
CA PHE A 42 15.72 4.92 -4.33
C PHE A 42 16.24 4.88 -2.89
N LEU A 43 16.37 3.70 -2.28
CA LEU A 43 16.91 3.56 -0.92
C LEU A 43 18.34 4.14 -0.80
N ASP A 44 19.18 3.92 -1.81
CA ASP A 44 20.55 4.44 -1.85
C ASP A 44 20.58 5.96 -2.03
N SER A 45 19.76 6.51 -2.93
CA SER A 45 19.66 7.95 -3.16
C SER A 45 19.19 8.72 -1.92
N GLU A 46 18.31 8.11 -1.12
CA GLU A 46 17.81 8.69 0.13
C GLU A 46 18.71 8.40 1.34
N GLY A 47 19.80 7.62 1.17
CA GLY A 47 20.71 7.27 2.24
C GLY A 47 20.10 6.43 3.35
N ILE A 48 19.17 5.54 3.00
CA ILE A 48 18.48 4.67 3.94
C ILE A 48 19.45 3.62 4.49
N THR A 49 19.48 3.48 5.80
CA THR A 49 20.38 2.55 6.50
C THR A 49 19.67 1.37 7.14
N GLU A 50 18.35 1.44 7.31
CA GLU A 50 17.54 0.38 7.92
C GLU A 50 16.21 0.23 7.18
N VAL A 51 15.84 -1.02 6.83
CA VAL A 51 14.65 -1.35 6.03
C VAL A 51 13.86 -2.49 6.64
N VAL A 52 12.53 -2.34 6.64
CA VAL A 52 11.55 -3.42 6.87
C VAL A 52 10.77 -3.64 5.58
N LEU A 53 10.55 -4.90 5.19
CA LEU A 53 9.80 -5.27 3.99
C LEU A 53 8.42 -5.82 4.34
N PHE A 54 7.39 -5.35 3.64
CA PHE A 54 6.03 -5.88 3.68
C PHE A 54 5.69 -6.43 2.30
N LEU A 55 5.37 -7.72 2.21
CA LEU A 55 4.84 -8.35 1.00
C LEU A 55 3.37 -8.66 1.23
N THR A 56 2.50 -7.92 0.54
CA THR A 56 1.05 -7.92 0.81
C THR A 56 0.38 -9.20 0.38
N HIS A 57 0.76 -9.76 -0.77
CA HIS A 57 0.29 -11.04 -1.30
C HIS A 57 1.31 -11.60 -2.30
N SER A 58 0.97 -12.68 -3.01
CA SER A 58 1.95 -13.43 -3.80
C SER A 58 1.93 -13.13 -5.30
N ASP A 59 1.10 -12.23 -5.76
CA ASP A 59 1.00 -11.96 -7.19
C ASP A 59 2.27 -11.28 -7.72
N ARG A 60 2.52 -11.49 -9.01
CA ARG A 60 3.80 -11.15 -9.61
C ARG A 60 4.06 -9.65 -9.62
N ASP A 61 3.03 -8.85 -9.86
CA ASP A 61 3.09 -7.39 -9.88
C ASP A 61 3.35 -6.77 -8.51
N HIS A 62 3.35 -7.59 -7.44
CA HIS A 62 3.73 -7.21 -6.08
C HIS A 62 5.03 -7.85 -5.60
N THR A 63 5.47 -8.94 -6.23
CA THR A 63 6.60 -9.74 -5.70
C THR A 63 7.71 -10.06 -6.69
N ALA A 64 7.62 -9.58 -7.95
CA ALA A 64 8.59 -9.96 -8.99
C ALA A 64 10.04 -9.66 -8.61
N GLY A 65 10.31 -8.53 -7.96
CA GLY A 65 11.64 -8.10 -7.50
C GLY A 65 11.97 -8.47 -6.05
N ALA A 66 11.05 -9.13 -5.32
CA ALA A 66 11.22 -9.33 -3.87
C ALA A 66 12.40 -10.24 -3.53
N GLU A 67 12.67 -11.28 -4.34
CA GLU A 67 13.80 -12.20 -4.13
C GLU A 67 15.13 -11.46 -4.26
N GLU A 68 15.30 -10.71 -5.34
CA GLU A 68 16.51 -9.93 -5.61
C GLU A 68 16.73 -8.86 -4.56
N LEU A 69 15.67 -8.15 -4.15
CA LEU A 69 15.76 -7.16 -3.07
C LEU A 69 16.23 -7.80 -1.76
N MET A 70 15.64 -8.92 -1.35
CA MET A 70 16.05 -9.62 -0.13
C MET A 70 17.50 -10.09 -0.17
N VAL A 71 17.95 -10.61 -1.33
CA VAL A 71 19.36 -11.00 -1.51
C VAL A 71 20.28 -9.80 -1.37
N ALA A 72 19.95 -8.68 -2.00
CA ALA A 72 20.73 -7.47 -1.91
C ALA A 72 20.79 -6.91 -0.48
N LEU A 73 19.66 -6.87 0.23
CA LEU A 73 19.57 -6.34 1.60
C LEU A 73 20.20 -7.26 2.66
N THR A 74 20.35 -8.55 2.38
CA THR A 74 21.02 -9.49 3.29
C THR A 74 22.51 -9.69 2.97
N SER A 75 23.03 -9.00 1.96
CA SER A 75 24.45 -9.02 1.60
C SER A 75 25.29 -8.20 2.58
N ASP A 76 26.38 -8.77 3.08
CA ASP A 76 27.35 -8.08 3.96
C ASP A 76 28.04 -6.87 3.29
N SER A 77 27.98 -6.77 1.96
CA SER A 77 28.57 -5.66 1.21
C SER A 77 27.72 -4.39 1.21
N ARG A 78 26.45 -4.46 1.67
CA ARG A 78 25.55 -3.33 1.63
C ARG A 78 25.45 -2.62 3.00
N PRO A 79 25.48 -1.26 3.02
CA PRO A 79 25.37 -0.53 4.28
C PRO A 79 23.95 -0.55 4.87
N THR A 80 22.94 -0.87 4.05
CA THR A 80 21.54 -0.91 4.47
C THR A 80 21.26 -2.21 5.23
N ARG A 81 20.89 -2.06 6.49
CA ARG A 81 20.53 -3.18 7.37
C ARG A 81 19.08 -3.60 7.15
N PHE A 82 18.87 -4.86 6.89
CA PHE A 82 17.53 -5.44 6.79
C PHE A 82 17.03 -5.80 8.18
N LEU A 83 15.91 -5.21 8.61
CA LEU A 83 15.38 -5.36 9.96
C LEU A 83 14.34 -6.47 10.11
N GLY A 84 13.63 -6.78 9.04
CA GLY A 84 12.61 -7.81 9.07
C GLY A 84 11.71 -7.82 7.85
N ILE A 85 10.89 -8.85 7.78
CA ILE A 85 9.92 -9.04 6.72
C ILE A 85 8.57 -9.45 7.29
N PHE A 86 7.52 -8.84 6.75
CA PHE A 86 6.14 -9.26 6.89
C PHE A 86 5.69 -9.83 5.56
N PHE A 87 5.06 -10.97 5.61
CA PHE A 87 4.61 -11.65 4.41
C PHE A 87 3.22 -12.27 4.64
N SER A 88 2.26 -11.88 3.82
CA SER A 88 0.96 -12.56 3.81
C SER A 88 1.11 -13.94 3.17
N ARG A 89 0.89 -14.98 3.96
CA ARG A 89 0.96 -16.35 3.48
C ARG A 89 -0.31 -16.74 2.77
N ASP A 90 -0.23 -16.77 1.45
CA ASP A 90 -1.24 -17.41 0.64
C ASP A 90 -1.20 -18.93 0.82
N ARG A 91 -2.24 -19.48 1.43
CA ARG A 91 -2.37 -20.92 1.65
C ARG A 91 -2.73 -21.70 0.39
N ILE A 92 -3.24 -21.04 -0.65
CA ILE A 92 -3.69 -21.67 -1.88
C ILE A 92 -2.53 -21.87 -2.85
N ASN A 93 -1.70 -20.87 -3.04
CA ASN A 93 -0.61 -20.87 -4.01
C ASN A 93 0.60 -21.70 -3.60
N VAL A 94 0.74 -22.08 -2.33
CA VAL A 94 1.84 -22.95 -1.84
C VAL A 94 1.96 -24.24 -2.65
N ARG A 95 0.87 -24.73 -3.21
CA ARG A 95 0.85 -25.99 -3.97
C ARG A 95 0.99 -25.82 -5.47
N ARG A 96 0.79 -24.63 -6.04
CA ARG A 96 0.54 -24.45 -7.48
C ARG A 96 1.66 -23.76 -8.25
N SER A 97 2.35 -22.76 -7.70
CA SER A 97 3.34 -21.95 -8.42
C SER A 97 4.78 -22.25 -7.99
N SER A 98 5.68 -22.44 -8.97
CA SER A 98 7.12 -22.53 -8.70
C SER A 98 7.69 -21.19 -8.22
N ALA A 99 7.12 -20.06 -8.70
CA ALA A 99 7.50 -18.71 -8.27
C ALA A 99 7.18 -18.47 -6.81
N TYR A 100 5.96 -18.78 -6.37
CA TYR A 100 5.60 -18.66 -4.96
C TYR A 100 6.49 -19.52 -4.04
N ARG A 101 6.79 -20.77 -4.46
CA ARG A 101 7.69 -21.63 -3.68
C ARG A 101 9.10 -21.06 -3.57
N ARG A 102 9.62 -20.39 -4.61
CA ARG A 102 10.90 -19.68 -4.55
C ARG A 102 10.80 -18.52 -3.57
N LEU A 103 9.79 -17.66 -3.72
CA LEU A 103 9.56 -16.53 -2.81
C LEU A 103 9.53 -16.97 -1.34
N VAL A 104 8.72 -17.98 -0.99
CA VAL A 104 8.67 -18.51 0.40
C VAL A 104 10.03 -19.02 0.89
N ARG A 105 10.83 -19.65 0.02
CA ARG A 105 12.20 -20.09 0.38
C ARG A 105 13.12 -18.90 0.61
N SER A 106 13.04 -17.86 -0.23
CA SER A 106 13.84 -16.65 -0.08
C SER A 106 13.47 -15.88 1.17
N VAL A 107 12.17 -15.76 1.49
CA VAL A 107 11.68 -15.23 2.76
C VAL A 107 12.23 -16.02 3.95
N ALA A 108 12.12 -17.35 3.91
CA ALA A 108 12.65 -18.21 4.99
C ALA A 108 14.17 -18.18 5.11
N PHE A 109 14.90 -17.95 4.01
CA PHE A 109 16.34 -17.74 4.02
C PHE A 109 16.70 -16.39 4.66
N ALA A 110 16.07 -15.31 4.21
CA ALA A 110 16.25 -13.98 4.75
C ALA A 110 15.98 -13.96 6.27
N GLN A 111 14.86 -14.55 6.70
CA GLN A 111 14.52 -14.70 8.12
C GLN A 111 15.61 -15.39 8.94
N ARG A 112 16.19 -16.48 8.41
CA ARG A 112 17.26 -17.22 9.10
C ARG A 112 18.57 -16.45 9.14
N SER A 113 18.88 -15.71 8.09
CA SER A 113 20.08 -14.87 8.03
C SER A 113 20.00 -13.74 9.05
N LEU A 114 18.84 -13.13 9.19
CA LEU A 114 18.58 -12.07 10.15
C LEU A 114 18.68 -12.56 11.60
N SER A 115 18.03 -13.69 11.91
CA SER A 115 18.00 -14.24 13.28
C SER A 115 19.35 -14.69 13.81
N LYS A 116 20.35 -14.91 12.96
CA LYS A 116 21.73 -15.25 13.37
C LYS A 116 22.55 -14.03 13.75
N ASN A 117 22.31 -12.90 13.10
CA ASN A 117 23.15 -11.71 13.21
C ASN A 117 22.51 -10.63 14.10
N ASP A 118 21.19 -10.69 14.32
CA ASP A 118 20.46 -9.70 15.10
C ASP A 118 19.21 -10.31 15.76
N PRO A 119 19.28 -10.63 17.05
CA PRO A 119 18.15 -11.22 17.78
C PRO A 119 16.93 -10.29 17.92
N GLY A 120 17.05 -9.00 17.55
CA GLY A 120 15.96 -8.04 17.54
C GLY A 120 15.12 -8.03 16.27
N VAL A 121 15.51 -8.80 15.24
CA VAL A 121 14.76 -8.86 13.98
C VAL A 121 13.64 -9.88 14.07
N LEU A 122 12.44 -9.42 13.82
CA LEU A 122 11.22 -10.23 13.85
C LEU A 122 10.68 -10.42 12.44
N SER A 123 10.31 -11.64 12.11
CA SER A 123 9.47 -11.95 10.96
C SER A 123 8.09 -12.36 11.46
N ALA A 124 7.05 -11.79 10.87
CA ALA A 124 5.68 -12.15 11.19
C ALA A 124 4.86 -12.21 9.91
N ASP A 125 3.89 -13.11 9.88
CA ASP A 125 2.87 -13.11 8.86
C ASP A 125 1.95 -11.89 9.07
N PHE A 126 1.31 -11.37 8.03
CA PHE A 126 0.31 -10.29 8.13
C PHE A 126 -0.82 -10.60 9.12
N ASN A 127 -1.05 -11.86 9.37
CA ASN A 127 -2.00 -12.34 10.37
C ASN A 127 -1.63 -12.02 11.83
N THR A 128 -0.54 -11.30 12.06
CA THR A 128 -0.09 -10.89 13.39
C THR A 128 -0.42 -9.43 13.61
N VAL A 129 -1.11 -9.09 14.70
CA VAL A 129 -1.42 -7.70 15.06
C VAL A 129 -0.14 -6.98 15.44
N LEU A 130 0.38 -6.15 14.54
CA LEU A 130 1.66 -5.42 14.70
C LEU A 130 1.74 -4.58 15.97
N ASN A 131 0.63 -3.99 16.39
CA ASN A 131 0.55 -3.16 17.60
C ASN A 131 0.96 -3.86 18.89
N GLN A 132 0.95 -5.19 18.89
CA GLN A 132 1.25 -6.00 20.08
C GLN A 132 2.68 -6.52 20.10
N ILE A 133 3.47 -6.22 19.06
CA ILE A 133 4.87 -6.63 18.99
C ILE A 133 5.76 -5.44 19.34
N PRO A 134 6.31 -5.35 20.58
CA PRO A 134 7.06 -4.19 21.07
C PRO A 134 8.27 -3.82 20.18
N ALA A 135 8.93 -4.81 19.58
CA ALA A 135 10.09 -4.59 18.72
C ALA A 135 9.74 -3.81 17.45
N PHE A 136 8.56 -4.02 16.87
CA PHE A 136 8.10 -3.24 15.71
C PHE A 136 7.64 -1.84 16.08
N SER A 137 6.96 -1.70 17.21
CA SER A 137 6.62 -0.39 17.74
C SER A 137 7.87 0.49 17.89
N ALA A 138 8.97 -0.05 18.39
CA ALA A 138 10.24 0.65 18.53
C ALA A 138 10.91 1.02 17.19
N ILE A 139 10.74 0.19 16.14
CA ILE A 139 11.28 0.47 14.81
C ILE A 139 10.55 1.64 14.15
N PHE A 140 9.24 1.67 14.26
CA PHE A 140 8.39 2.65 13.58
C PHE A 140 8.19 3.95 14.35
N ASP A 141 8.47 4.02 15.66
CA ASP A 141 8.29 5.23 16.45
C ASP A 141 8.93 6.47 15.78
N PRO A 142 8.22 7.59 15.60
CA PRO A 142 6.87 7.95 16.10
C PRO A 142 5.70 7.57 15.16
N VAL A 143 5.95 6.84 14.10
CA VAL A 143 4.94 6.33 13.16
C VAL A 143 4.38 5.02 13.69
N ARG A 144 3.09 4.79 13.48
CA ARG A 144 2.44 3.52 13.81
C ARG A 144 1.96 2.86 12.54
N VAL A 145 2.22 1.56 12.40
CA VAL A 145 1.76 0.76 11.27
C VAL A 145 0.86 -0.34 11.78
N TYR A 146 -0.38 -0.35 11.28
CA TYR A 146 -1.39 -1.33 11.65
C TYR A 146 -1.69 -2.23 10.44
N VAL A 147 -1.92 -3.50 10.67
CA VAL A 147 -2.49 -4.40 9.67
C VAL A 147 -4.01 -4.32 9.78
N ALA A 148 -4.64 -3.67 8.80
CA ALA A 148 -6.09 -3.53 8.75
C ALA A 148 -6.75 -4.81 8.21
N HIS A 149 -6.05 -5.56 7.33
CA HIS A 149 -6.49 -6.82 6.74
C HIS A 149 -5.27 -7.67 6.32
N PRO A 150 -5.35 -9.02 6.34
CA PRO A 150 -6.35 -9.81 7.04
C PRO A 150 -6.13 -9.80 8.54
N ALA A 151 -7.19 -9.79 9.32
CA ALA A 151 -7.09 -10.01 10.75
C ALA A 151 -7.01 -11.52 11.06
N LYS A 152 -6.43 -11.86 12.21
CA LYS A 152 -6.34 -13.26 12.64
C LYS A 152 -7.69 -13.97 12.69
N ALA A 153 -8.75 -13.23 13.05
CA ALA A 153 -10.11 -13.77 13.11
C ALA A 153 -10.69 -14.15 11.73
N ASP A 154 -10.15 -13.59 10.63
CA ASP A 154 -10.68 -13.84 9.28
C ASP A 154 -10.06 -15.05 8.61
N GLN A 155 -8.99 -15.62 9.19
CA GLN A 155 -8.21 -16.68 8.55
C GLN A 155 -9.04 -17.85 8.06
N ASP A 156 -10.06 -18.25 8.83
CA ASP A 156 -10.93 -19.38 8.47
C ASP A 156 -11.90 -19.03 7.35
N SER A 157 -12.34 -17.77 7.30
CA SER A 157 -13.24 -17.25 6.24
C SER A 157 -12.52 -17.05 4.91
N LEU A 158 -11.20 -16.87 4.94
CA LEU A 158 -10.36 -16.62 3.77
C LEU A 158 -9.69 -17.89 3.23
N ILE A 159 -10.01 -19.07 3.77
CA ILE A 159 -9.51 -20.35 3.25
C ILE A 159 -10.15 -20.64 1.89
N GLY A 160 -9.33 -20.76 0.85
CA GLY A 160 -9.79 -21.15 -0.48
C GLY A 160 -10.26 -19.99 -1.37
N VAL A 161 -10.19 -18.76 -0.89
CA VAL A 161 -10.47 -17.55 -1.70
C VAL A 161 -9.25 -17.13 -2.53
N ASP A 162 -9.45 -16.17 -3.43
CA ASP A 162 -8.40 -15.59 -4.27
C ASP A 162 -7.28 -14.95 -3.43
N THR A 163 -6.05 -14.89 -3.97
CA THR A 163 -4.90 -14.28 -3.29
C THR A 163 -5.14 -12.83 -2.91
N ASN A 164 -5.84 -12.10 -3.75
CA ASN A 164 -6.15 -10.69 -3.53
C ASN A 164 -7.11 -10.48 -2.36
N GLU A 165 -7.97 -11.46 -2.06
CA GLU A 165 -8.82 -11.38 -0.85
C GLU A 165 -8.01 -11.49 0.45
N THR A 166 -6.79 -12.01 0.38
CA THR A 166 -5.87 -12.10 1.52
C THR A 166 -4.76 -11.06 1.44
N ALA A 167 -4.84 -10.12 0.50
CA ALA A 167 -3.83 -9.07 0.34
C ALA A 167 -3.73 -8.21 1.61
N GLY A 168 -2.50 -7.99 2.05
CA GLY A 168 -2.22 -7.23 3.27
C GLY A 168 -2.55 -5.75 3.11
N VAL A 169 -3.44 -5.23 3.95
CA VAL A 169 -3.77 -3.80 4.00
C VAL A 169 -3.10 -3.15 5.20
N LEU A 170 -2.32 -2.11 4.94
CA LEU A 170 -1.62 -1.36 5.98
C LEU A 170 -2.29 0.00 6.22
N LEU A 171 -2.54 0.32 7.49
CA LEU A 171 -2.87 1.67 7.93
C LEU A 171 -1.62 2.27 8.60
N VAL A 172 -1.08 3.32 7.98
CA VAL A 172 0.09 4.05 8.48
C VAL A 172 -0.37 5.34 9.14
N GLU A 173 -0.02 5.52 10.40
CA GLU A 173 -0.44 6.65 11.23
C GLU A 173 0.77 7.45 11.69
N HIS A 174 0.73 8.77 11.53
CA HIS A 174 1.73 9.69 12.04
C HIS A 174 1.09 10.81 12.87
N THR A 175 1.61 11.03 14.07
CA THR A 175 1.23 12.16 14.93
C THR A 175 2.05 13.37 14.52
N VAL A 176 1.43 14.33 13.83
CA VAL A 176 2.09 15.51 13.25
C VAL A 176 2.12 16.69 14.20
N ALA A 177 1.21 16.74 15.18
CA ALA A 177 1.16 17.72 16.25
C ALA A 177 0.40 17.14 17.45
N PRO A 178 0.47 17.72 18.65
CA PRO A 178 -0.30 17.26 19.80
C PRO A 178 -1.80 17.14 19.48
N GLY A 179 -2.33 15.92 19.54
CA GLY A 179 -3.74 15.62 19.23
C GLY A 179 -4.09 15.60 17.74
N VAL A 180 -3.13 15.85 16.84
CA VAL A 180 -3.35 15.81 15.38
C VAL A 180 -2.65 14.59 14.77
N VAL A 181 -3.46 13.68 14.25
CA VAL A 181 -3.01 12.45 13.62
C VAL A 181 -3.40 12.49 12.15
N ARG A 182 -2.51 12.04 11.28
CA ARG A 182 -2.76 11.85 9.84
C ARG A 182 -2.46 10.42 9.47
N ARG A 183 -3.21 9.90 8.50
CA ARG A 183 -3.19 8.49 8.14
C ARG A 183 -3.15 8.28 6.64
N ALA A 184 -2.41 7.21 6.24
CA ALA A 184 -2.46 6.65 4.89
C ALA A 184 -2.92 5.19 4.95
N LEU A 185 -3.89 4.83 4.11
CA LEU A 185 -4.37 3.46 3.94
C LEU A 185 -3.81 2.90 2.64
N LEU A 186 -2.94 1.89 2.76
CA LEU A 186 -2.28 1.20 1.64
C LEU A 186 -2.97 -0.14 1.45
N THR A 187 -3.81 -0.24 0.43
CA THR A 187 -4.79 -1.33 0.29
C THR A 187 -4.30 -2.52 -0.51
N ALA A 188 -3.09 -2.42 -1.14
CA ALA A 188 -2.63 -3.43 -2.09
C ALA A 188 -3.74 -3.77 -3.11
N ASP A 189 -4.00 -5.06 -3.33
CA ASP A 189 -5.01 -5.54 -4.26
C ASP A 189 -6.22 -6.18 -3.58
N VAL A 190 -6.49 -5.75 -2.33
CA VAL A 190 -7.67 -6.24 -1.58
C VAL A 190 -8.95 -6.11 -2.40
N GLN A 191 -9.75 -7.16 -2.38
CA GLN A 191 -11.02 -7.25 -3.10
C GLN A 191 -12.22 -7.17 -2.14
N LEU A 192 -13.39 -7.44 -2.66
CA LEU A 192 -14.66 -7.10 -2.00
C LEU A 192 -14.88 -7.81 -0.67
N THR A 193 -14.46 -9.09 -0.53
CA THR A 193 -14.56 -9.80 0.76
C THR A 193 -13.66 -9.16 1.80
N GLY A 194 -12.40 -8.88 1.44
CA GLY A 194 -11.47 -8.21 2.34
C GLY A 194 -11.97 -6.81 2.74
N ILE A 195 -12.52 -6.04 1.79
CA ILE A 195 -13.14 -4.74 2.06
C ILE A 195 -14.32 -4.90 3.03
N SER A 196 -15.24 -5.85 2.78
CA SER A 196 -16.39 -6.11 3.66
C SER A 196 -15.95 -6.49 5.07
N LEU A 197 -14.97 -7.38 5.20
CA LEU A 197 -14.41 -7.77 6.51
C LEU A 197 -13.76 -6.58 7.25
N MET A 198 -13.12 -5.67 6.54
CA MET A 198 -12.60 -4.44 7.16
C MET A 198 -13.72 -3.51 7.62
N LEU A 199 -14.78 -3.37 6.82
CA LEU A 199 -15.94 -2.55 7.17
C LEU A 199 -16.64 -3.09 8.43
N ASP A 200 -16.84 -4.39 8.52
CA ASP A 200 -17.46 -5.05 9.68
C ASP A 200 -16.66 -4.81 10.97
N ARG A 201 -15.33 -4.66 10.86
CA ARG A 201 -14.44 -4.41 12.00
C ARG A 201 -14.08 -2.95 12.23
N SER A 202 -14.62 -2.04 11.46
CA SER A 202 -14.26 -0.63 11.52
C SER A 202 -14.56 0.06 12.86
N GLU A 203 -15.35 -0.58 13.73
CA GLU A 203 -15.53 -0.14 15.13
C GLU A 203 -14.29 -0.43 15.99
N MET A 204 -13.53 -1.49 15.66
CA MET A 204 -12.33 -1.88 16.40
C MET A 204 -11.07 -1.16 15.89
N LEU A 205 -11.01 -0.89 14.59
CA LEU A 205 -9.92 -0.16 13.94
C LEU A 205 -10.54 0.87 12.99
N SER A 206 -10.40 2.15 13.34
CA SER A 206 -10.86 3.23 12.46
C SER A 206 -10.08 3.21 11.14
N LEU A 207 -10.79 3.02 10.03
CA LEU A 207 -10.21 3.06 8.68
C LEU A 207 -10.02 4.48 8.15
N ASN A 208 -10.47 5.50 8.90
CA ASN A 208 -10.35 6.89 8.47
C ASN A 208 -8.91 7.24 8.13
N ALA A 209 -8.68 7.68 6.90
CA ALA A 209 -7.36 8.01 6.39
C ALA A 209 -7.43 9.22 5.45
N ASP A 210 -6.42 10.09 5.53
CA ASP A 210 -6.31 11.27 4.67
C ASP A 210 -5.88 10.88 3.24
N VAL A 211 -5.08 9.82 3.14
CA VAL A 211 -4.55 9.26 1.88
C VAL A 211 -5.03 7.83 1.71
N LEU A 212 -5.54 7.52 0.54
CA LEU A 212 -5.92 6.17 0.13
C LEU A 212 -5.15 5.75 -1.12
N LYS A 213 -4.34 4.69 -1.05
CA LYS A 213 -4.00 3.94 -2.27
C LYS A 213 -5.25 3.16 -2.65
N TYR A 214 -5.78 3.41 -3.86
CA TYR A 214 -6.97 2.71 -4.34
C TYR A 214 -6.67 1.21 -4.53
N PRO A 215 -7.59 0.31 -4.17
CA PRO A 215 -7.37 -1.12 -4.29
C PRO A 215 -7.14 -1.57 -5.73
N HIS A 216 -6.29 -2.59 -5.91
CA HIS A 216 -6.13 -3.36 -7.13
C HIS A 216 -5.97 -2.47 -8.38
N HIS A 217 -5.04 -1.52 -8.31
CA HIS A 217 -4.64 -0.62 -9.42
C HIS A 217 -5.79 0.15 -10.08
N GLY A 218 -6.94 0.29 -9.43
CA GLY A 218 -8.12 0.93 -10.01
C GLY A 218 -9.06 -0.05 -10.73
N ALA A 219 -9.00 -1.34 -10.42
CA ALA A 219 -10.01 -2.32 -10.82
C ALA A 219 -11.38 -2.02 -10.21
N TRP A 220 -12.43 -2.51 -10.83
CA TRP A 220 -13.79 -2.46 -10.30
C TRP A 220 -14.22 -3.86 -9.84
N PRO A 221 -15.13 -3.99 -8.86
CA PRO A 221 -15.55 -5.30 -8.35
C PRO A 221 -16.05 -6.31 -9.40
N SER A 222 -16.56 -5.86 -10.54
CA SER A 222 -16.94 -6.76 -11.64
C SER A 222 -15.75 -7.50 -12.28
N ASP A 223 -14.55 -6.99 -12.12
CA ASP A 223 -13.32 -7.60 -12.65
C ASP A 223 -12.79 -8.71 -11.73
N TRP A 224 -13.31 -8.79 -10.50
CA TRP A 224 -12.78 -9.69 -9.48
C TRP A 224 -13.41 -11.07 -9.58
N PRO A 225 -12.61 -12.14 -9.53
CA PRO A 225 -13.13 -13.52 -9.54
C PRO A 225 -14.16 -13.74 -8.44
N GLY A 226 -15.30 -14.36 -8.80
CA GLY A 226 -16.37 -14.65 -7.86
C GLY A 226 -17.31 -13.49 -7.53
N PHE A 227 -17.03 -12.27 -7.98
CA PHE A 227 -17.86 -11.09 -7.69
C PHE A 227 -18.63 -10.55 -8.88
N SER A 228 -18.33 -11.02 -10.09
CA SER A 228 -19.11 -10.69 -11.29
C SER A 228 -20.58 -11.09 -11.19
N GLU A 229 -20.91 -12.05 -10.31
CA GLU A 229 -22.30 -12.48 -10.05
C GLU A 229 -23.06 -11.55 -9.11
N LEU A 230 -22.36 -10.70 -8.35
CA LEU A 230 -22.99 -9.67 -7.54
C LEU A 230 -23.52 -8.58 -8.45
N GLY A 231 -24.78 -8.22 -8.29
CA GLY A 231 -25.37 -7.13 -9.05
C GLY A 231 -24.61 -5.82 -8.88
N PRO A 232 -24.59 -4.96 -9.91
CA PRO A 232 -23.82 -3.70 -9.90
C PRO A 232 -24.18 -2.78 -8.73
N GLU A 233 -25.40 -2.84 -8.24
CA GLU A 233 -25.84 -2.05 -7.07
C GLU A 233 -25.12 -2.49 -5.78
N VAL A 234 -24.89 -3.81 -5.59
CA VAL A 234 -24.18 -4.34 -4.40
C VAL A 234 -22.70 -3.93 -4.48
N GLN A 235 -22.09 -4.08 -5.65
CA GLN A 235 -20.71 -3.67 -5.90
C GLN A 235 -20.53 -2.18 -5.58
N ARG A 236 -21.39 -1.35 -6.15
CA ARG A 236 -21.35 0.10 -5.93
C ARG A 236 -21.55 0.47 -4.47
N ARG A 237 -22.56 -0.09 -3.81
CA ARG A 237 -22.84 0.18 -2.40
C ARG A 237 -21.66 -0.15 -1.49
N THR A 238 -21.00 -1.31 -1.70
CA THR A 238 -19.85 -1.70 -0.87
C THR A 238 -18.69 -0.71 -1.07
N MET A 239 -18.43 -0.27 -2.29
CA MET A 239 -17.38 0.72 -2.55
C MET A 239 -17.75 2.11 -2.00
N ASP A 240 -19.01 2.54 -2.09
CA ASP A 240 -19.49 3.78 -1.46
C ASP A 240 -19.33 3.72 0.07
N ASP A 241 -19.71 2.60 0.71
CA ASP A 241 -19.55 2.40 2.15
C ASP A 241 -18.07 2.41 2.56
N PHE A 242 -17.19 1.80 1.74
CA PHE A 242 -15.75 1.86 1.96
C PHE A 242 -15.23 3.29 1.90
N PHE A 243 -15.57 4.07 0.89
CA PHE A 243 -15.16 5.47 0.78
C PHE A 243 -15.69 6.33 1.91
N ARG A 244 -16.95 6.16 2.32
CA ARG A 244 -17.52 6.86 3.47
C ARG A 244 -16.85 6.51 4.79
N ARG A 245 -16.31 5.31 4.91
CA ARG A 245 -15.59 4.88 6.12
C ARG A 245 -14.15 5.36 6.13
N VAL A 246 -13.46 5.32 5.00
CA VAL A 246 -12.08 5.80 4.86
C VAL A 246 -12.04 7.32 4.86
N MET A 247 -12.96 7.99 4.19
CA MET A 247 -13.05 9.45 4.04
C MET A 247 -11.76 10.08 3.48
N PRO A 248 -11.19 9.60 2.37
CA PRO A 248 -9.93 10.10 1.87
C PRO A 248 -10.05 11.53 1.33
N ALA A 249 -9.00 12.32 1.55
CA ALA A 249 -8.81 13.61 0.87
C ALA A 249 -7.94 13.47 -0.39
N ILE A 250 -7.14 12.42 -0.45
CA ILE A 250 -6.21 12.13 -1.54
C ILE A 250 -6.38 10.65 -1.92
N VAL A 251 -6.54 10.38 -3.22
CA VAL A 251 -6.62 9.01 -3.76
C VAL A 251 -5.50 8.80 -4.77
N LEU A 252 -4.77 7.70 -4.63
CA LEU A 252 -3.60 7.35 -5.41
C LEU A 252 -3.78 6.02 -6.12
N PHE A 253 -3.25 5.94 -7.35
CA PHE A 253 -3.24 4.73 -8.16
C PHE A 253 -1.80 4.41 -8.57
N SER A 254 -1.33 3.21 -8.22
CA SER A 254 -0.17 2.60 -8.87
C SER A 254 -0.68 1.86 -10.10
N VAL A 255 -0.43 2.38 -11.28
CA VAL A 255 -0.97 1.83 -12.53
C VAL A 255 -0.02 2.03 -13.68
N GLY A 256 0.09 1.02 -14.56
CA GLY A 256 0.87 1.10 -15.79
C GLY A 256 0.03 1.55 -16.97
N ARG A 257 0.62 2.37 -17.86
CA ARG A 257 -0.04 2.85 -19.08
C ARG A 257 -0.51 1.69 -19.98
N ASP A 258 0.34 0.71 -20.13
CA ASP A 258 0.11 -0.45 -21.02
C ASP A 258 -0.44 -1.66 -20.24
N ASN A 259 -1.28 -1.42 -19.22
CA ASN A 259 -1.84 -2.53 -18.47
C ASN A 259 -2.90 -3.31 -19.29
N PRO A 260 -2.79 -4.64 -19.34
CA PRO A 260 -3.68 -5.47 -20.14
C PRO A 260 -5.10 -5.59 -19.56
N TYR A 261 -5.31 -5.10 -18.35
CA TYR A 261 -6.57 -5.23 -17.60
C TYR A 261 -7.52 -4.06 -17.82
N GLY A 262 -7.03 -2.96 -18.44
CA GLY A 262 -7.83 -1.76 -18.67
C GLY A 262 -8.14 -0.97 -17.39
N HIS A 263 -7.28 -1.08 -16.38
CA HIS A 263 -7.34 -0.21 -15.19
C HIS A 263 -6.82 1.19 -15.58
N ILE A 264 -7.33 2.28 -15.07
CA ILE A 264 -8.39 2.46 -14.06
C ILE A 264 -9.75 2.34 -14.74
N ARG A 265 -10.69 1.67 -14.11
CA ARG A 265 -12.03 1.51 -14.66
C ARG A 265 -12.84 2.81 -14.60
N PRO A 266 -13.72 3.09 -15.61
CA PRO A 266 -14.57 4.27 -15.61
C PRO A 266 -15.45 4.40 -14.35
N GLU A 267 -15.98 3.29 -13.84
CA GLU A 267 -16.81 3.23 -12.63
C GLU A 267 -16.09 3.76 -11.39
N VAL A 268 -14.76 3.66 -11.35
CA VAL A 268 -13.94 4.24 -10.28
C VAL A 268 -14.03 5.77 -10.30
N PHE A 269 -13.93 6.37 -11.48
CA PHE A 269 -14.06 7.83 -11.60
C PHE A 269 -15.48 8.32 -11.31
N GLU A 270 -16.50 7.54 -11.65
CA GLU A 270 -17.88 7.82 -11.26
C GLU A 270 -18.04 7.79 -9.73
N LEU A 271 -17.42 6.80 -9.07
CA LEU A 271 -17.37 6.71 -7.60
C LEU A 271 -16.70 7.95 -7.00
N LEU A 272 -15.52 8.34 -7.49
CA LEU A 272 -14.77 9.50 -6.98
C LEU A 272 -15.56 10.80 -7.17
N THR A 273 -16.24 10.94 -8.30
CA THR A 273 -17.09 12.11 -8.61
C THR A 273 -18.27 12.21 -7.66
N ALA A 274 -18.96 11.08 -7.43
CA ALA A 274 -20.08 11.03 -6.50
C ALA A 274 -19.61 11.35 -5.08
N TYR A 275 -18.51 10.73 -4.65
CA TYR A 275 -17.90 10.97 -3.33
C TYR A 275 -17.55 12.46 -3.15
N GLN A 276 -16.90 13.10 -4.15
CA GLN A 276 -16.59 14.54 -4.10
C GLN A 276 -17.85 15.39 -4.02
N THR A 277 -18.87 15.05 -4.80
CA THR A 277 -20.14 15.81 -4.82
C THR A 277 -20.87 15.71 -3.48
N GLU A 278 -20.84 14.53 -2.84
CA GLU A 278 -21.55 14.29 -1.59
C GLU A 278 -20.84 14.91 -0.37
N CYS A 279 -19.52 14.79 -0.27
CA CYS A 279 -18.81 15.19 0.94
C CYS A 279 -17.82 16.36 0.75
N GLY A 280 -17.48 16.73 -0.48
CA GLY A 280 -16.55 17.83 -0.79
C GLY A 280 -15.12 17.62 -0.24
N ARG A 281 -14.76 16.41 0.16
CA ARG A 281 -13.51 16.14 0.87
C ARG A 281 -12.36 15.75 -0.07
N LEU A 282 -12.63 15.17 -1.22
CA LEU A 282 -11.61 14.77 -2.17
C LEU A 282 -10.93 16.00 -2.76
N ARG A 283 -9.66 16.18 -2.48
CA ARG A 283 -8.85 17.32 -2.95
C ARG A 283 -7.99 16.95 -4.13
N GLU A 284 -7.54 15.69 -4.20
CA GLU A 284 -6.51 15.29 -5.14
C GLU A 284 -6.63 13.82 -5.53
N VAL A 285 -6.39 13.57 -6.81
CA VAL A 285 -6.29 12.23 -7.39
C VAL A 285 -4.99 12.16 -8.20
N ARG A 286 -4.16 11.15 -7.97
CA ARG A 286 -2.88 10.94 -8.65
C ARG A 286 -2.72 9.50 -9.13
N TRP A 287 -1.91 9.32 -10.14
CA TRP A 287 -1.54 8.03 -10.72
C TRP A 287 -0.06 8.00 -11.12
N THR A 288 0.59 6.84 -11.04
CA THR A 288 2.00 6.70 -11.44
C THR A 288 2.18 6.80 -12.94
N GLN A 289 1.25 6.24 -13.74
CA GLN A 289 1.22 6.43 -15.19
C GLN A 289 -0.19 6.74 -15.67
N ARG A 290 -0.28 7.50 -16.75
CA ARG A 290 -1.55 7.93 -17.32
C ARG A 290 -2.14 6.82 -18.19
N THR A 291 -3.40 6.49 -17.95
CA THR A 291 -4.20 5.59 -18.78
C THR A 291 -5.25 6.38 -19.59
N ASP A 292 -5.88 5.75 -20.57
CA ASP A 292 -6.93 6.40 -21.35
C ASP A 292 -8.10 6.91 -20.48
N ALA A 293 -8.42 6.20 -19.40
CA ALA A 293 -9.47 6.59 -18.47
C ALA A 293 -9.14 7.89 -17.71
N CYS A 294 -7.86 8.17 -17.43
CA CYS A 294 -7.44 9.39 -16.76
C CYS A 294 -7.81 10.66 -17.54
N TRP A 295 -7.80 10.60 -18.89
CA TRP A 295 -8.22 11.73 -19.74
C TRP A 295 -9.70 12.08 -19.59
N GLN A 296 -10.54 11.10 -19.30
CA GLN A 296 -11.97 11.33 -19.09
C GLN A 296 -12.21 12.02 -17.75
N TYR A 297 -11.45 11.65 -16.73
CA TYR A 297 -11.53 12.24 -15.39
C TYR A 297 -11.13 13.72 -15.36
N ARG A 298 -10.13 14.13 -16.15
CA ARG A 298 -9.68 15.54 -16.25
C ARG A 298 -10.76 16.54 -16.64
N ARG A 299 -11.88 16.07 -17.17
CA ARG A 299 -13.03 16.94 -17.50
C ARG A 299 -13.91 17.26 -16.30
N LEU A 300 -13.64 16.67 -15.15
CA LEU A 300 -14.35 16.98 -13.92
C LEU A 300 -13.70 18.21 -13.27
N PRO A 301 -14.50 19.16 -12.75
CA PRO A 301 -13.99 20.35 -12.11
C PRO A 301 -13.33 20.00 -10.77
N VAL A 302 -12.10 19.59 -10.82
CA VAL A 302 -11.20 19.64 -9.67
C VAL A 302 -10.45 20.95 -9.85
N ASP A 303 -10.64 21.91 -8.95
CA ASP A 303 -10.04 23.24 -9.02
C ASP A 303 -8.52 23.15 -9.06
N GLY A 304 -7.94 23.39 -10.23
CA GLY A 304 -6.51 23.49 -10.47
C GLY A 304 -6.21 23.75 -11.95
N PRO A 305 -5.17 24.52 -12.30
CA PRO A 305 -4.85 24.80 -13.69
C PRO A 305 -4.49 23.51 -14.44
N PRO A 306 -5.07 23.28 -15.63
CA PRO A 306 -4.94 21.99 -16.34
C PRO A 306 -3.58 21.73 -16.99
N ASP A 307 -2.72 22.71 -17.10
CA ASP A 307 -1.67 22.70 -18.13
C ASP A 307 -0.24 22.51 -17.62
N ASP A 308 0.03 22.57 -16.29
CA ASP A 308 1.41 22.53 -15.74
C ASP A 308 1.69 21.31 -14.84
N ILE A 309 0.80 20.34 -14.75
CA ILE A 309 1.00 19.18 -13.88
C ILE A 309 1.73 18.08 -14.66
N VAL A 310 2.95 17.78 -14.24
CA VAL A 310 3.61 16.50 -14.55
C VAL A 310 2.79 15.43 -13.82
N ASP A 311 1.95 14.71 -14.55
CA ASP A 311 1.01 13.75 -13.96
C ASP A 311 1.45 12.30 -14.12
N GLU A 312 2.72 12.06 -14.36
CA GLU A 312 3.31 10.72 -14.47
C GLU A 312 4.64 10.68 -13.73
N GLY A 313 5.01 9.52 -13.24
CA GLY A 313 6.22 9.28 -12.49
C GLY A 313 5.95 8.92 -11.02
N ASP A 314 6.99 8.99 -10.22
CA ASP A 314 6.88 8.74 -8.78
C ASP A 314 5.98 9.76 -8.10
N ILE A 315 5.16 9.30 -7.14
CA ILE A 315 4.33 10.16 -6.32
C ILE A 315 4.86 10.16 -4.90
N GLU A 316 5.14 11.33 -4.33
CA GLU A 316 5.53 11.46 -2.94
C GLU A 316 4.44 12.12 -2.11
N ILE A 317 4.08 11.47 -1.02
CA ILE A 317 3.24 12.01 0.04
C ILE A 317 4.13 12.37 1.22
N ARG A 318 4.00 13.61 1.71
CA ARG A 318 4.64 14.06 2.95
C ARG A 318 3.59 14.31 4.00
N ILE A 319 3.75 13.68 5.14
CA ILE A 319 2.88 13.83 6.30
C ILE A 319 3.73 14.42 7.43
N GLY A 320 3.49 15.68 7.77
CA GLY A 320 4.35 16.39 8.73
C GLY A 320 3.75 17.70 9.23
N PRO A 321 4.47 18.41 10.13
CA PRO A 321 4.01 19.66 10.73
C PRO A 321 4.22 20.85 9.78
N PHE A 322 3.54 20.87 8.63
CA PHE A 322 3.64 21.99 7.69
C PHE A 322 2.74 23.16 8.14
N PRO A 323 3.26 24.40 8.26
CA PRO A 323 2.50 25.51 8.84
C PRO A 323 1.32 25.98 8.00
N ASP A 324 1.36 25.78 6.68
CA ASP A 324 0.39 26.31 5.73
C ASP A 324 -0.51 25.23 5.10
N SER A 325 -0.48 24.00 5.61
CA SER A 325 -1.20 22.88 5.02
C SER A 325 -1.96 22.08 6.07
N ASP A 326 -2.85 21.23 5.61
CA ASP A 326 -3.54 20.24 6.43
C ASP A 326 -2.64 19.08 6.90
N TYR A 327 -1.34 19.33 7.00
CA TYR A 327 -0.32 18.35 7.40
C TYR A 327 -0.09 17.20 6.38
N VAL A 328 -0.69 17.25 5.20
CA VAL A 328 -0.46 16.29 4.12
C VAL A 328 -0.22 17.05 2.82
N TYR A 329 0.92 16.80 2.22
CA TYR A 329 1.35 17.37 0.94
C TYR A 329 1.63 16.26 -0.07
N VAL A 330 1.27 16.48 -1.33
CA VAL A 330 1.50 15.55 -2.45
C VAL A 330 2.35 16.23 -3.51
N SER A 331 3.32 15.53 -4.04
CA SER A 331 4.07 15.97 -5.22
C SER A 331 4.30 14.82 -6.20
N GLN A 332 4.34 15.16 -7.48
CA GLN A 332 4.90 14.30 -8.51
C GLN A 332 6.42 14.50 -8.49
N ALA A 333 7.22 13.43 -8.58
CA ALA A 333 8.66 13.50 -8.44
C ALA A 333 9.40 12.84 -9.61
#